data_ccc96d7637dc5b60650c979b64196107
#
_entry.id   ccc96d7637dc5b60650c979b64196107
#
_cell.length_a   1.000
_cell.length_b   1.000
_cell.length_c   1.000
_cell.angle_alpha   90.00
_cell.angle_beta   90.00
_cell.angle_gamma   90.00
#
_symmetry.space_group_name_H-M   'P 1'
#
loop_
_entity.id
_entity.type
_entity.pdbx_description
1 polymer ?
#
loop_
_entity_poly.entity_id
_entity_poly.type
_entity_poly.pdbx_seq_one_letter_code
_entity_poly.pdbx_strand_id
1 'polypeptide(L)'
;MARFASIVAKSPLIQLDRKFDYLVPEDLEDHIALGQLVSFPFGRTKKPQEGYVVELMDASDYATSKLLAIKDSSCLLTPQLADFTRAVADRQCVALGEILAVAIPDHMPTIELLEPISYRAISSTPAFKLDAPLTNRSAVLSSGKPLVVDEKLFADWAVLLVEAALERHAARQSSIIVVPERSDIDAITDYCKHLGVSDQCAVLLPNQKRSTKFQLHHQISQSEVSIVIGTRSAIYSPCQNLGLIGLHDDADDNLRDQGSPFTTARDLALIRAGDSLQLVLTAPYRSTEVQRLVQLGYLSSHKIVQSPARISYTEPGLRMDQSAFQLIKDQLPIGPVLVLLPRKGDSAAAFCGGCGQKLACSCGGYFWQPDADHIQCRVCSKPFVFCTNCQSRNFKKGRTGSSRTVAELGKAFPNALISEATGSQKPSGLKNKNQIVVATPGSAPRLPGGYSGLLILDCDVWLARQSLNAQGIAIRDWQEAIELMKPNGRAVLSGLDSTLGKALSLGQLEALAAANLAEAKEMSLPPTVRICTLEAEPQTLNTALEAAKSEGAELLRLDAEGSRAL
;
A
#
# COMPACT_ATOMS: atom_id res chain seq x y z
N MET A 1 37.83 10.56 24.64
CA MET A 1 36.50 10.53 25.29
C MET A 1 35.75 11.75 24.80
N ALA A 2 34.54 11.58 24.25
CA ALA A 2 33.79 12.69 23.68
C ALA A 2 33.22 13.58 24.78
N ARG A 3 33.63 14.85 24.83
CA ARG A 3 33.16 15.82 25.82
C ARG A 3 31.86 16.50 25.45
N PHE A 4 31.47 16.42 24.19
CA PHE A 4 30.26 17.07 23.63
C PHE A 4 29.48 16.13 22.74
N ALA A 5 28.17 16.30 22.72
CA ALA A 5 27.27 15.56 21.87
C ALA A 5 26.31 16.52 21.16
N SER A 6 26.17 16.36 19.84
CA SER A 6 25.11 17.00 19.06
C SER A 6 23.88 16.13 19.06
N ILE A 7 22.75 16.73 19.39
CA ILE A 7 21.46 16.06 19.56
C ILE A 7 20.46 16.60 18.51
N VAL A 8 19.70 15.72 17.91
CA VAL A 8 18.47 16.06 17.17
C VAL A 8 17.27 15.79 18.06
N ALA A 9 16.45 16.82 18.28
CA ALA A 9 15.27 16.72 19.13
C ALA A 9 14.17 15.84 18.48
N LYS A 10 13.52 14.98 19.26
CA LYS A 10 12.33 14.23 18.85
C LYS A 10 11.10 15.16 18.85
N SER A 11 11.04 16.08 17.88
CA SER A 11 10.01 17.13 17.82
C SER A 11 9.56 17.36 16.37
N PRO A 12 8.25 17.51 16.10
CA PRO A 12 7.75 17.82 14.75
C PRO A 12 7.92 19.30 14.37
N LEU A 13 8.42 20.15 15.27
CA LEU A 13 8.54 21.58 15.01
C LEU A 13 9.73 21.87 14.10
N ILE A 14 9.46 22.43 12.92
CA ILE A 14 10.50 22.76 11.92
C ILE A 14 11.57 23.70 12.46
N GLN A 15 11.24 24.58 13.42
CA GLN A 15 12.20 25.48 14.06
C GLN A 15 13.26 24.73 14.88
N LEU A 16 12.97 23.47 15.24
CA LEU A 16 13.86 22.59 15.99
C LEU A 16 14.60 21.59 15.09
N ASP A 17 14.44 21.68 13.78
CA ASP A 17 15.14 20.83 12.82
C ASP A 17 16.59 21.30 12.61
N ARG A 18 17.35 21.18 13.68
CA ARG A 18 18.79 21.48 13.73
C ARG A 18 19.47 20.68 14.84
N LYS A 19 20.78 20.59 14.78
CA LYS A 19 21.61 20.02 15.85
C LYS A 19 21.69 20.98 17.03
N PHE A 20 21.68 20.44 18.23
CA PHE A 20 21.88 21.14 19.50
C PHE A 20 23.03 20.49 20.26
N ASP A 21 24.05 21.27 20.59
CA ASP A 21 25.25 20.78 21.28
C ASP A 21 25.09 20.85 22.79
N TYR A 22 25.46 19.76 23.44
CA TYR A 22 25.47 19.62 24.90
C TYR A 22 26.78 19.08 25.41
N LEU A 23 27.18 19.52 26.62
CA LEU A 23 28.27 18.93 27.39
C LEU A 23 27.85 17.52 27.82
N VAL A 24 28.72 16.56 27.65
CA VAL A 24 28.56 15.21 28.21
C VAL A 24 29.07 15.23 29.65
N PRO A 25 28.24 14.86 30.65
CA PRO A 25 28.69 14.70 32.03
C PRO A 25 29.77 13.61 32.16
N GLU A 26 30.71 13.75 33.08
CA GLU A 26 31.83 12.80 33.28
C GLU A 26 31.35 11.35 33.51
N ASP A 27 30.24 11.18 34.23
CA ASP A 27 29.61 9.88 34.50
C ASP A 27 28.95 9.23 33.26
N LEU A 28 28.75 9.98 32.18
CA LEU A 28 28.19 9.49 30.92
C LEU A 28 29.22 9.36 29.79
N GLU A 29 30.45 9.91 29.96
CA GLU A 29 31.46 9.95 28.89
C GLU A 29 31.82 8.55 28.33
N ASP A 30 31.90 7.55 29.20
CA ASP A 30 32.26 6.17 28.83
C ASP A 30 31.07 5.36 28.27
N HIS A 31 29.86 5.88 28.39
CA HIS A 31 28.62 5.17 28.05
C HIS A 31 27.87 5.78 26.89
N ILE A 32 28.17 7.01 26.50
CA ILE A 32 27.48 7.71 25.42
C ILE A 32 27.96 7.21 24.06
N ALA A 33 26.99 6.92 23.16
CA ALA A 33 27.28 6.48 21.81
C ALA A 33 26.30 7.12 20.79
N LEU A 34 26.71 7.12 19.52
CA LEU A 34 25.87 7.57 18.42
C LEU A 34 24.57 6.75 18.35
N GLY A 35 23.48 7.41 18.04
CA GLY A 35 22.16 6.79 17.89
C GLY A 35 21.42 6.49 19.19
N GLN A 36 22.01 6.77 20.35
CA GLN A 36 21.32 6.61 21.63
C GLN A 36 20.26 7.67 21.87
N LEU A 37 19.18 7.27 22.54
CA LEU A 37 18.17 8.18 23.04
C LEU A 37 18.64 8.82 24.34
N VAL A 38 18.67 10.15 24.37
CA VAL A 38 19.11 10.93 25.54
C VAL A 38 18.04 11.94 25.97
N SER A 39 18.10 12.33 27.25
CA SER A 39 17.33 13.44 27.78
C SER A 39 18.24 14.66 27.96
N PHE A 40 17.74 15.82 27.58
CA PHE A 40 18.49 17.09 27.66
C PHE A 40 17.58 18.25 28.07
N PRO A 41 18.13 19.30 28.77
CA PRO A 41 17.35 20.47 29.17
C PRO A 41 17.12 21.38 27.96
N PHE A 42 15.88 21.78 27.71
CA PHE A 42 15.54 22.59 26.55
C PHE A 42 14.80 23.88 26.90
N GLY A 43 15.12 24.96 26.17
CA GLY A 43 14.47 26.26 26.27
C GLY A 43 14.80 27.00 27.60
N ARG A 44 14.14 28.15 27.84
CA ARG A 44 14.34 28.99 29.03
C ARG A 44 13.98 28.28 30.33
N THR A 45 13.00 27.39 30.29
CA THR A 45 12.51 26.66 31.47
C THR A 45 13.34 25.41 31.76
N LYS A 46 14.32 25.07 30.92
CA LYS A 46 15.15 23.85 31.00
C LYS A 46 14.37 22.57 31.22
N LYS A 47 13.14 22.48 30.65
CA LYS A 47 12.33 21.25 30.71
C LYS A 47 13.04 20.12 29.98
N PRO A 48 13.06 18.91 30.56
CA PRO A 48 13.61 17.73 29.88
C PRO A 48 12.91 17.46 28.55
N GLN A 49 13.70 17.29 27.50
CA GLN A 49 13.27 16.85 26.18
C GLN A 49 14.08 15.61 25.81
N GLU A 50 13.57 14.85 24.83
CA GLU A 50 14.23 13.66 24.30
C GLU A 50 14.74 13.90 22.88
N GLY A 51 15.85 13.26 22.55
CA GLY A 51 16.45 13.30 21.23
C GLY A 51 17.53 12.26 21.07
N TYR A 52 18.06 12.17 19.87
CA TYR A 52 19.07 11.18 19.51
C TYR A 52 20.43 11.83 19.33
N VAL A 53 21.48 11.15 19.83
CA VAL A 53 22.87 11.54 19.61
C VAL A 53 23.21 11.30 18.15
N VAL A 54 23.56 12.37 17.42
CA VAL A 54 23.92 12.29 16.00
C VAL A 54 25.40 12.58 15.73
N GLU A 55 26.09 13.16 16.70
CA GLU A 55 27.53 13.44 16.59
C GLU A 55 28.15 13.50 17.97
N LEU A 56 29.42 13.04 18.10
CA LEU A 56 30.23 13.12 19.28
C LEU A 56 31.50 13.91 18.96
N MET A 57 31.87 14.88 19.80
CA MET A 57 32.94 15.85 19.54
C MET A 57 33.81 16.09 20.77
N ASP A 58 35.05 16.50 20.54
CA ASP A 58 35.97 16.89 21.59
C ASP A 58 35.86 18.38 21.97
N ALA A 59 35.27 19.22 21.13
CA ALA A 59 35.05 20.63 21.34
C ALA A 59 33.74 21.11 20.71
N SER A 60 33.07 22.09 21.32
CA SER A 60 31.93 22.83 20.78
C SER A 60 31.90 24.25 21.34
N ASP A 61 31.68 25.23 20.46
CA ASP A 61 31.54 26.64 20.83
C ASP A 61 30.11 26.99 21.29
N TYR A 62 29.16 26.04 21.11
CA TYR A 62 27.73 26.30 21.34
C TYR A 62 27.17 25.61 22.58
N ALA A 63 27.85 24.61 23.11
CA ALA A 63 27.39 23.84 24.27
C ALA A 63 27.47 24.64 25.56
N THR A 64 26.31 24.99 26.13
CA THR A 64 26.20 25.74 27.40
C THR A 64 25.53 24.93 28.51
N SER A 65 24.96 23.80 28.22
CA SER A 65 24.21 22.94 29.15
C SER A 65 24.68 21.51 29.05
N LYS A 66 24.55 20.76 30.16
CA LYS A 66 24.86 19.32 30.21
C LYS A 66 23.68 18.47 29.82
N LEU A 67 23.93 17.29 29.24
CA LEU A 67 22.94 16.23 29.12
C LEU A 67 22.40 15.83 30.50
N LEU A 68 21.16 15.34 30.55
CA LEU A 68 20.54 14.90 31.80
C LEU A 68 20.73 13.41 32.05
N ALA A 69 20.51 12.59 31.03
CA ALA A 69 20.63 11.13 31.15
C ALA A 69 20.65 10.46 29.76
N ILE A 70 21.28 9.30 29.68
CA ILE A 70 21.04 8.32 28.62
C ILE A 70 19.74 7.60 28.98
N LYS A 71 18.74 7.65 28.08
CA LYS A 71 17.43 6.99 28.26
C LYS A 71 17.45 5.55 27.79
N ASP A 72 18.21 5.27 26.73
CA ASP A 72 18.41 3.96 26.17
C ASP A 72 19.87 3.79 25.78
N SER A 73 20.50 2.75 26.33
CA SER A 73 21.89 2.39 26.02
C SER A 73 22.04 1.76 24.63
N SER A 74 20.93 1.32 24.01
CA SER A 74 20.93 0.78 22.67
C SER A 74 21.06 1.90 21.62
N CYS A 75 21.77 1.63 20.54
CA CYS A 75 21.81 2.54 19.38
C CYS A 75 20.55 2.33 18.52
N LEU A 76 19.44 2.94 18.93
CA LEU A 76 18.16 2.82 18.23
C LEU A 76 18.17 3.48 16.85
N LEU A 77 18.94 4.57 16.69
CA LEU A 77 19.14 5.28 15.44
C LEU A 77 20.49 4.86 14.84
N THR A 78 20.49 3.81 14.01
CA THR A 78 21.71 3.40 13.29
C THR A 78 22.13 4.48 12.28
N PRO A 79 23.42 4.57 11.89
CA PRO A 79 23.88 5.56 10.90
C PRO A 79 23.08 5.51 9.60
N GLN A 80 22.82 4.32 9.07
CA GLN A 80 22.04 4.13 7.84
C GLN A 80 20.60 4.61 8.00
N LEU A 81 19.98 4.38 9.17
CA LEU A 81 18.64 4.89 9.46
C LEU A 81 18.63 6.41 9.62
N ALA A 82 19.70 7.00 10.19
CA ALA A 82 19.85 8.44 10.32
C ALA A 82 19.92 9.14 8.96
N ASP A 83 20.77 8.64 8.05
CA ASP A 83 20.88 9.16 6.69
C ASP A 83 19.56 9.04 5.93
N PHE A 84 18.91 7.87 6.01
CA PHE A 84 17.64 7.64 5.37
C PHE A 84 16.54 8.57 5.90
N THR A 85 16.39 8.68 7.22
CA THR A 85 15.35 9.54 7.82
C THR A 85 15.60 11.02 7.54
N ARG A 86 16.85 11.46 7.44
CA ARG A 86 17.20 12.84 7.03
C ARG A 86 16.78 13.07 5.56
N ALA A 87 17.10 12.15 4.65
CA ALA A 87 16.73 12.26 3.25
C ALA A 87 15.19 12.30 3.07
N VAL A 88 14.44 11.54 3.88
CA VAL A 88 12.98 11.58 3.87
C VAL A 88 12.47 12.94 4.37
N ALA A 89 13.00 13.45 5.47
CA ALA A 89 12.59 14.74 6.05
C ALA A 89 12.82 15.90 5.06
N ASP A 90 14.00 15.93 4.42
CA ASP A 90 14.35 16.94 3.41
C ASP A 90 13.39 16.88 2.20
N ARG A 91 13.09 15.67 1.72
CA ARG A 91 12.18 15.48 0.58
C ARG A 91 10.74 15.88 0.89
N GLN A 92 10.28 15.66 2.11
CA GLN A 92 8.92 15.97 2.55
C GLN A 92 8.80 17.38 3.14
N CYS A 93 9.89 18.13 3.25
CA CYS A 93 9.94 19.46 3.86
C CYS A 93 9.38 19.48 5.30
N VAL A 94 9.69 18.44 6.09
CA VAL A 94 9.28 18.30 7.49
C VAL A 94 10.50 18.22 8.41
N ALA A 95 10.29 18.40 9.71
CA ALA A 95 11.37 18.26 10.69
C ALA A 95 11.83 16.80 10.77
N LEU A 96 13.15 16.57 10.91
CA LEU A 96 13.73 15.24 11.13
C LEU A 96 13.11 14.54 12.33
N GLY A 97 12.84 15.28 13.42
CA GLY A 97 12.21 14.73 14.62
C GLY A 97 10.81 14.14 14.38
N GLU A 98 10.07 14.63 13.38
CA GLU A 98 8.79 14.05 12.97
C GLU A 98 8.99 12.68 12.32
N ILE A 99 9.96 12.56 11.41
CA ILE A 99 10.29 11.27 10.78
C ILE A 99 10.83 10.28 11.80
N LEU A 100 11.69 10.71 12.73
CA LEU A 100 12.23 9.86 13.78
C LEU A 100 11.13 9.32 14.71
N ALA A 101 10.08 10.10 14.96
CA ALA A 101 8.93 9.65 15.75
C ALA A 101 8.10 8.54 15.07
N VAL A 102 8.12 8.49 13.73
CA VAL A 102 7.50 7.41 12.95
C VAL A 102 8.44 6.21 12.80
N ALA A 103 9.73 6.47 12.62
CA ALA A 103 10.74 5.46 12.32
C ALA A 103 11.13 4.62 13.53
N ILE A 104 11.23 5.24 14.71
CA ILE A 104 11.73 4.60 15.94
C ILE A 104 10.60 4.53 16.97
N PRO A 105 10.23 3.32 17.45
CA PRO A 105 9.21 3.17 18.48
C PRO A 105 9.60 3.86 19.79
N ASP A 106 8.60 4.21 20.60
CA ASP A 106 8.83 4.80 21.93
C ASP A 106 9.62 3.83 22.80
N HIS A 107 10.60 4.38 23.53
CA HIS A 107 11.44 3.65 24.48
C HIS A 107 10.62 3.02 25.61
N MET A 108 10.98 1.80 25.99
CA MET A 108 10.31 1.00 27.01
C MET A 108 11.33 0.41 28.00
N PRO A 109 11.69 1.13 29.09
CA PRO A 109 12.87 0.81 29.92
C PRO A 109 12.79 -0.50 30.70
N THR A 110 11.61 -1.06 30.91
CA THR A 110 11.38 -2.24 31.77
C THR A 110 11.00 -3.50 31.03
N ILE A 111 11.25 -3.55 29.71
CA ILE A 111 10.85 -4.67 28.86
C ILE A 111 12.03 -5.62 28.69
N GLU A 112 11.73 -6.93 28.80
CA GLU A 112 12.63 -7.99 28.38
C GLU A 112 12.81 -7.93 26.86
N LEU A 113 14.07 -7.88 26.41
CA LEU A 113 14.40 -7.80 24.99
C LEU A 113 14.39 -9.19 24.36
N LEU A 114 14.03 -9.24 23.07
CA LEU A 114 14.11 -10.47 22.29
C LEU A 114 15.57 -10.76 21.91
N GLU A 115 15.93 -12.03 21.88
CA GLU A 115 17.22 -12.47 21.39
C GLU A 115 17.41 -12.08 19.92
N PRO A 116 18.63 -11.68 19.52
CA PRO A 116 18.96 -11.40 18.13
C PRO A 116 18.73 -12.62 17.23
N ILE A 117 18.29 -12.36 16.00
CA ILE A 117 18.18 -13.41 14.98
C ILE A 117 19.59 -13.76 14.51
N SER A 118 20.03 -14.96 14.84
CA SER A 118 21.33 -15.49 14.40
C SER A 118 21.20 -16.12 13.01
N TYR A 119 22.23 -15.96 12.20
CA TYR A 119 22.25 -16.54 10.86
C TYR A 119 22.19 -18.06 10.88
N ARG A 120 21.29 -18.62 10.06
CA ARG A 120 21.22 -20.04 9.73
C ARG A 120 21.24 -20.21 8.20
N ALA A 121 22.14 -21.02 7.68
CA ALA A 121 22.19 -21.28 6.23
C ALA A 121 20.89 -21.93 5.75
N ILE A 122 20.35 -21.40 4.65
CA ILE A 122 19.11 -21.87 4.03
C ILE A 122 19.43 -22.18 2.57
N SER A 123 18.90 -23.30 2.07
CA SER A 123 18.93 -23.66 0.67
C SER A 123 17.49 -23.76 0.17
N SER A 124 17.14 -22.99 -0.84
CA SER A 124 15.87 -23.07 -1.55
C SER A 124 16.11 -23.19 -3.05
N THR A 125 15.13 -23.76 -3.74
CA THR A 125 15.11 -23.77 -5.22
C THR A 125 13.90 -22.94 -5.64
N PRO A 126 14.07 -21.92 -6.46
CA PRO A 126 12.96 -21.07 -6.88
C PRO A 126 11.81 -21.87 -7.49
N ALA A 127 10.60 -21.66 -6.95
CA ALA A 127 9.39 -22.35 -7.37
C ALA A 127 8.67 -21.65 -8.54
N PHE A 128 9.23 -20.55 -9.07
CA PHE A 128 8.66 -19.75 -10.15
C PHE A 128 9.64 -19.57 -11.31
N LYS A 129 9.13 -19.09 -12.44
CA LYS A 129 9.90 -18.72 -13.61
C LYS A 129 9.60 -17.28 -13.99
N LEU A 130 10.66 -16.49 -14.18
CA LEU A 130 10.59 -15.14 -14.77
C LEU A 130 10.90 -15.19 -16.26
N ASP A 131 10.42 -14.19 -16.99
CA ASP A 131 10.77 -13.97 -18.40
C ASP A 131 12.24 -13.58 -18.58
N ALA A 132 12.84 -12.93 -17.58
CA ALA A 132 14.27 -12.64 -17.50
C ALA A 132 14.72 -12.59 -16.01
N PRO A 133 16.03 -12.79 -15.71
CA PRO A 133 16.57 -12.67 -14.36
C PRO A 133 16.32 -11.29 -13.76
N LEU A 134 16.08 -11.22 -12.44
CA LEU A 134 15.95 -9.95 -11.72
C LEU A 134 17.23 -9.13 -11.85
N THR A 135 17.04 -7.83 -12.04
CA THR A 135 18.12 -6.84 -11.96
C THR A 135 18.15 -6.19 -10.57
N ASN A 136 19.10 -5.29 -10.34
CA ASN A 136 19.12 -4.52 -9.11
C ASN A 136 17.86 -3.66 -8.91
N ARG A 137 17.17 -3.32 -10.00
CA ARG A 137 15.94 -2.50 -9.97
C ARG A 137 14.90 -3.13 -10.87
N SER A 138 13.95 -3.82 -10.28
CA SER A 138 12.98 -4.63 -11.00
C SER A 138 11.55 -4.25 -10.66
N ALA A 139 10.70 -4.13 -11.68
CA ALA A 139 9.25 -4.05 -11.59
C ALA A 139 8.65 -5.33 -12.17
N VAL A 140 8.06 -6.16 -11.33
CA VAL A 140 7.57 -7.49 -11.69
C VAL A 140 6.05 -7.51 -11.68
N LEU A 141 5.44 -7.86 -12.79
CA LEU A 141 4.01 -8.18 -12.82
C LEU A 141 3.79 -9.60 -12.30
N SER A 142 2.91 -9.73 -11.30
CA SER A 142 2.39 -11.03 -10.88
C SER A 142 1.55 -11.63 -12.01
N SER A 143 1.44 -12.95 -12.05
CA SER A 143 0.70 -13.63 -13.11
C SER A 143 -0.82 -13.56 -12.92
N GLY A 144 -1.28 -13.06 -11.77
CA GLY A 144 -2.66 -13.11 -11.34
C GLY A 144 -3.15 -14.53 -11.03
N LYS A 145 -2.25 -15.47 -10.76
CA LYS A 145 -2.57 -16.84 -10.39
C LYS A 145 -1.67 -17.34 -9.26
N PRO A 146 -2.20 -18.17 -8.34
CA PRO A 146 -1.35 -18.80 -7.35
C PRO A 146 -0.38 -19.79 -8.00
N LEU A 147 0.78 -19.93 -7.38
CA LEU A 147 1.72 -21.02 -7.64
C LEU A 147 1.34 -22.25 -6.83
N VAL A 148 1.53 -23.41 -7.43
CA VAL A 148 1.39 -24.70 -6.74
C VAL A 148 2.78 -25.18 -6.32
N VAL A 149 3.03 -25.22 -5.02
CA VAL A 149 4.28 -25.74 -4.44
C VAL A 149 3.90 -26.84 -3.46
N ASP A 150 4.37 -28.05 -3.67
CA ASP A 150 4.05 -29.24 -2.85
C ASP A 150 2.54 -29.37 -2.56
N GLU A 151 1.73 -29.30 -3.61
CA GLU A 151 0.25 -29.40 -3.59
C GLU A 151 -0.47 -28.24 -2.87
N LYS A 152 0.25 -27.22 -2.38
CA LYS A 152 -0.31 -26.04 -1.74
C LYS A 152 -0.30 -24.84 -2.70
N LEU A 153 -1.25 -23.95 -2.49
CA LEU A 153 -1.36 -22.70 -3.27
C LEU A 153 -0.70 -21.55 -2.51
N PHE A 154 0.21 -20.85 -3.18
CA PHE A 154 0.84 -19.64 -2.66
C PHE A 154 0.69 -18.50 -3.67
N ALA A 155 0.57 -17.26 -3.20
CA ALA A 155 0.62 -16.10 -4.06
C ALA A 155 1.99 -16.02 -4.74
N ASP A 156 2.01 -15.89 -6.06
CA ASP A 156 3.26 -15.95 -6.85
C ASP A 156 4.23 -14.82 -6.52
N TRP A 157 3.70 -13.62 -6.24
CA TRP A 157 4.49 -12.46 -5.79
C TRP A 157 5.12 -12.68 -4.41
N ALA A 158 4.42 -13.38 -3.50
CA ALA A 158 4.95 -13.69 -2.17
C ALA A 158 6.10 -14.68 -2.26
N VAL A 159 5.94 -15.72 -3.08
CA VAL A 159 7.01 -16.67 -3.39
C VAL A 159 8.23 -15.95 -3.95
N LEU A 160 8.04 -15.07 -4.95
CA LEU A 160 9.12 -14.31 -5.57
C LEU A 160 9.88 -13.45 -4.56
N LEU A 161 9.16 -12.69 -3.71
CA LEU A 161 9.80 -11.79 -2.74
C LEU A 161 10.56 -12.56 -1.65
N VAL A 162 10.02 -13.70 -1.19
CA VAL A 162 10.72 -14.57 -0.22
C VAL A 162 11.96 -15.19 -0.84
N GLU A 163 11.89 -15.73 -2.05
CA GLU A 163 13.05 -16.32 -2.72
C GLU A 163 14.15 -15.28 -2.98
N ALA A 164 13.78 -14.06 -3.42
CA ALA A 164 14.73 -12.95 -3.56
C ALA A 164 15.38 -12.58 -2.21
N ALA A 165 14.60 -12.61 -1.11
CA ALA A 165 15.13 -12.38 0.24
C ALA A 165 16.08 -13.50 0.69
N LEU A 166 15.79 -14.76 0.33
CA LEU A 166 16.66 -15.90 0.64
C LEU A 166 17.98 -15.87 -0.14
N GLU A 167 17.99 -15.36 -1.38
CA GLU A 167 19.23 -15.09 -2.12
C GLU A 167 20.12 -14.07 -1.39
N ARG A 168 19.52 -12.99 -0.86
CA ARG A 168 20.26 -11.99 -0.04
C ARG A 168 20.70 -12.57 1.29
N HIS A 169 19.84 -13.38 1.92
CA HIS A 169 20.20 -14.10 3.15
C HIS A 169 21.43 -14.99 2.96
N ALA A 170 21.51 -15.76 1.86
CA ALA A 170 22.68 -16.55 1.52
C ALA A 170 23.96 -15.71 1.33
N ALA A 171 23.81 -14.46 0.90
CA ALA A 171 24.89 -13.47 0.80
C ALA A 171 25.18 -12.73 2.12
N ARG A 172 24.60 -13.17 3.24
CA ARG A 172 24.72 -12.51 4.55
C ARG A 172 24.19 -11.07 4.56
N GLN A 173 23.09 -10.82 3.84
CA GLN A 173 22.43 -9.53 3.79
C GLN A 173 21.00 -9.64 4.31
N SER A 174 20.54 -8.59 4.99
CA SER A 174 19.15 -8.47 5.46
C SER A 174 18.22 -8.03 4.33
N SER A 175 16.93 -8.30 4.48
CA SER A 175 15.90 -7.92 3.52
C SER A 175 14.70 -7.30 4.23
N ILE A 176 14.04 -6.34 3.58
CA ILE A 176 12.77 -5.76 4.03
C ILE A 176 11.71 -6.05 2.96
N ILE A 177 10.61 -6.68 3.35
CA ILE A 177 9.45 -6.92 2.50
C ILE A 177 8.27 -6.13 3.05
N VAL A 178 7.78 -5.19 2.24
CA VAL A 178 6.66 -4.28 2.58
C VAL A 178 5.44 -4.68 1.78
N VAL A 179 4.31 -4.84 2.46
CA VAL A 179 3.03 -5.21 1.86
C VAL A 179 1.89 -4.35 2.42
N PRO A 180 0.76 -4.20 1.70
CA PRO A 180 -0.35 -3.32 2.10
C PRO A 180 -1.06 -3.77 3.38
N GLU A 181 -1.40 -5.06 3.48
CA GLU A 181 -2.36 -5.55 4.46
C GLU A 181 -1.85 -6.74 5.28
N ARG A 182 -2.59 -7.05 6.33
CA ARG A 182 -2.33 -8.22 7.18
C ARG A 182 -2.43 -9.53 6.39
N SER A 183 -3.39 -9.65 5.49
CA SER A 183 -3.59 -10.82 4.63
C SER A 183 -2.37 -11.11 3.75
N ASP A 184 -1.64 -10.09 3.36
CA ASP A 184 -0.43 -10.22 2.54
C ASP A 184 0.77 -10.64 3.39
N ILE A 185 0.86 -10.11 4.63
CA ILE A 185 1.82 -10.62 5.62
C ILE A 185 1.58 -12.11 5.86
N ASP A 186 0.32 -12.53 6.03
CA ASP A 186 -0.03 -13.92 6.23
C ASP A 186 0.36 -14.78 5.00
N ALA A 187 0.18 -14.28 3.77
CA ALA A 187 0.59 -14.98 2.54
C ALA A 187 2.12 -15.22 2.48
N ILE A 188 2.93 -14.21 2.84
CA ILE A 188 4.39 -14.33 2.91
C ILE A 188 4.80 -15.29 4.03
N THR A 189 4.24 -15.11 5.23
CA THR A 189 4.62 -15.93 6.39
C THR A 189 4.21 -17.39 6.23
N ASP A 190 3.13 -17.68 5.51
CA ASP A 190 2.73 -19.06 5.20
C ASP A 190 3.73 -19.74 4.26
N TYR A 191 4.29 -19.02 3.28
CA TYR A 191 5.36 -19.55 2.46
C TYR A 191 6.67 -19.70 3.26
N CYS A 192 7.03 -18.75 4.12
CA CYS A 192 8.18 -18.89 5.03
C CYS A 192 8.05 -20.10 5.96
N LYS A 193 6.84 -20.38 6.49
CA LYS A 193 6.57 -21.59 7.28
C LYS A 193 6.73 -22.87 6.45
N HIS A 194 6.24 -22.85 5.20
CA HIS A 194 6.38 -23.98 4.29
C HIS A 194 7.84 -24.34 4.04
N LEU A 195 8.69 -23.32 3.88
CA LEU A 195 10.15 -23.48 3.71
C LEU A 195 10.89 -23.76 5.05
N GLY A 196 10.23 -23.67 6.20
CA GLY A 196 10.86 -23.83 7.51
C GLY A 196 11.85 -22.72 7.88
N VAL A 197 11.62 -21.47 7.38
CA VAL A 197 12.53 -20.33 7.57
C VAL A 197 11.96 -19.24 8.49
N SER A 198 10.89 -19.54 9.22
CA SER A 198 10.21 -18.57 10.09
C SER A 198 11.10 -18.01 11.20
N ASP A 199 12.09 -18.76 11.64
CA ASP A 199 13.09 -18.37 12.63
C ASP A 199 14.06 -17.27 12.15
N GLN A 200 14.14 -17.05 10.83
CA GLN A 200 14.94 -15.98 10.22
C GLN A 200 14.12 -14.72 9.93
N CYS A 201 12.82 -14.74 10.27
CA CYS A 201 11.89 -13.68 9.93
C CYS A 201 11.49 -12.84 11.16
N ALA A 202 11.54 -11.52 11.03
CA ALA A 202 10.94 -10.57 11.96
C ALA A 202 9.64 -10.03 11.35
N VAL A 203 8.49 -10.30 11.99
CA VAL A 203 7.17 -9.96 11.45
C VAL A 203 6.57 -8.78 12.20
N LEU A 204 6.40 -7.65 11.50
CA LEU A 204 5.84 -6.39 12.00
C LEU A 204 4.36 -6.27 11.63
N LEU A 205 3.47 -6.47 12.60
CA LEU A 205 2.03 -6.41 12.38
C LEU A 205 1.45 -4.99 12.62
N PRO A 206 0.40 -4.57 11.91
CA PRO A 206 -0.14 -3.21 12.02
C PRO A 206 -0.55 -2.81 13.44
N ASN A 207 -1.23 -3.70 14.17
CA ASN A 207 -1.83 -3.42 15.47
C ASN A 207 -1.06 -4.05 16.65
N GLN A 208 0.26 -4.20 16.53
CA GLN A 208 1.09 -4.68 17.65
C GLN A 208 1.15 -3.67 18.78
N LYS A 209 1.26 -4.18 20.02
CA LYS A 209 1.50 -3.37 21.23
C LYS A 209 2.82 -2.58 21.06
N ARG A 210 2.89 -1.41 21.69
CA ARG A 210 4.11 -0.56 21.69
C ARG A 210 5.34 -1.34 22.18
N SER A 211 5.17 -2.14 23.22
CA SER A 211 6.21 -3.02 23.75
C SER A 211 6.77 -3.97 22.70
N THR A 212 5.90 -4.67 21.99
CA THR A 212 6.32 -5.60 20.93
C THR A 212 7.01 -4.89 19.77
N LYS A 213 6.53 -3.69 19.41
CA LYS A 213 7.20 -2.89 18.36
C LYS A 213 8.63 -2.50 18.79
N PHE A 214 8.81 -2.08 20.03
CA PHE A 214 10.14 -1.76 20.57
C PHE A 214 11.05 -3.00 20.63
N GLN A 215 10.56 -4.13 21.15
CA GLN A 215 11.30 -5.40 21.19
C GLN A 215 11.79 -5.82 19.78
N LEU A 216 10.89 -5.77 18.77
CA LEU A 216 11.25 -6.15 17.39
C LEU A 216 12.23 -5.15 16.77
N HIS A 217 12.07 -3.84 17.01
CA HIS A 217 13.01 -2.84 16.53
C HIS A 217 14.42 -3.11 17.09
N HIS A 218 14.50 -3.34 18.39
CA HIS A 218 15.76 -3.68 19.05
C HIS A 218 16.34 -4.99 18.52
N GLN A 219 15.53 -6.07 18.43
CA GLN A 219 15.95 -7.37 17.90
C GLN A 219 16.55 -7.21 16.49
N ILE A 220 15.86 -6.51 15.58
CA ILE A 220 16.32 -6.30 14.20
C ILE A 220 17.63 -5.53 14.19
N SER A 221 17.79 -4.51 15.03
CA SER A 221 19.02 -3.70 15.10
C SER A 221 20.25 -4.48 15.56
N GLN A 222 20.05 -5.55 16.33
CA GLN A 222 21.13 -6.42 16.86
C GLN A 222 21.32 -7.71 16.04
N SER A 223 20.44 -7.99 15.08
CA SER A 223 20.49 -9.25 14.31
C SER A 223 21.59 -9.21 13.25
N GLU A 224 22.29 -10.33 13.08
CA GLU A 224 23.28 -10.48 12.00
C GLU A 224 22.63 -10.41 10.62
N VAL A 225 21.53 -11.12 10.45
CA VAL A 225 20.72 -11.16 9.23
C VAL A 225 19.26 -11.37 9.63
N SER A 226 18.35 -10.65 8.98
CA SER A 226 16.92 -10.82 9.19
C SER A 226 16.13 -10.58 7.89
N ILE A 227 15.01 -11.30 7.76
CA ILE A 227 13.99 -11.03 6.75
C ILE A 227 12.86 -10.31 7.46
N VAL A 228 12.79 -8.99 7.31
CA VAL A 228 11.75 -8.18 7.93
C VAL A 228 10.53 -8.14 7.03
N ILE A 229 9.38 -8.52 7.57
CA ILE A 229 8.09 -8.56 6.85
C ILE A 229 7.12 -7.66 7.58
N GLY A 230 6.48 -6.73 6.87
CA GLY A 230 5.51 -5.86 7.51
C GLY A 230 4.79 -4.91 6.55
N THR A 231 3.99 -4.02 7.12
CA THR A 231 3.33 -2.97 6.35
C THR A 231 4.25 -1.75 6.18
N ARG A 232 3.72 -0.63 5.70
CA ARG A 232 4.48 0.61 5.39
C ARG A 232 5.59 0.95 6.39
N SER A 233 5.33 0.84 7.70
CA SER A 233 6.33 1.19 8.72
C SER A 233 7.55 0.26 8.76
N ALA A 234 7.46 -0.93 8.19
CA ALA A 234 8.59 -1.86 8.11
C ALA A 234 9.77 -1.28 7.33
N ILE A 235 9.52 -0.33 6.43
CA ILE A 235 10.56 0.34 5.67
C ILE A 235 11.60 1.07 6.55
N TYR A 236 11.24 1.42 7.78
CA TYR A 236 12.14 2.08 8.74
C TYR A 236 12.92 1.10 9.63
N SER A 237 12.82 -0.20 9.41
CA SER A 237 13.51 -1.20 10.23
C SER A 237 15.04 -1.01 10.20
N PRO A 238 15.72 -1.05 11.36
CA PRO A 238 17.15 -0.78 11.49
C PRO A 238 18.01 -1.99 11.10
N CYS A 239 17.75 -2.58 9.93
CA CYS A 239 18.49 -3.73 9.41
C CYS A 239 19.97 -3.38 9.23
N GLN A 240 20.83 -4.23 9.76
CA GLN A 240 22.25 -4.20 9.44
C GLN A 240 22.45 -4.87 8.07
N ASN A 241 23.42 -4.39 7.29
CA ASN A 241 23.79 -4.92 5.97
C ASN A 241 22.57 -5.20 5.07
N LEU A 242 21.67 -4.21 4.93
CA LEU A 242 20.48 -4.33 4.09
C LEU A 242 20.88 -4.53 2.62
N GLY A 243 20.35 -5.58 1.98
CA GLY A 243 20.65 -5.94 0.58
C GLY A 243 19.44 -5.87 -0.36
N LEU A 244 18.20 -5.97 0.20
CA LEU A 244 16.97 -5.99 -0.60
C LEU A 244 15.86 -5.20 0.06
N ILE A 245 15.15 -4.45 -0.76
CA ILE A 245 13.80 -3.93 -0.45
C ILE A 245 12.83 -4.53 -1.46
N GLY A 246 11.91 -5.37 -0.97
CA GLY A 246 10.76 -5.88 -1.71
C GLY A 246 9.51 -5.08 -1.36
N LEU A 247 8.73 -4.64 -2.34
CA LEU A 247 7.47 -3.93 -2.12
C LEU A 247 6.40 -4.53 -3.01
N HIS A 248 5.31 -4.98 -2.41
CA HIS A 248 4.14 -5.46 -3.14
C HIS A 248 3.06 -4.39 -3.20
N ASP A 249 2.43 -4.25 -4.39
CA ASP A 249 1.29 -3.39 -4.68
C ASP A 249 1.46 -1.93 -4.22
N ASP A 250 2.46 -1.26 -4.79
CA ASP A 250 2.86 0.11 -4.46
C ASP A 250 1.73 1.16 -4.54
N ALA A 251 0.66 0.85 -5.26
CA ALA A 251 -0.50 1.73 -5.47
C ALA A 251 -1.59 1.60 -4.39
N ASP A 252 -1.47 0.66 -3.45
CA ASP A 252 -2.46 0.50 -2.39
C ASP A 252 -2.46 1.70 -1.43
N ASP A 253 -3.67 2.17 -1.08
CA ASP A 253 -3.84 3.32 -0.19
C ASP A 253 -3.31 3.08 1.24
N ASN A 254 -3.23 1.82 1.70
CA ASN A 254 -2.64 1.46 2.99
C ASN A 254 -1.12 1.71 3.04
N LEU A 255 -0.48 1.79 1.87
CA LEU A 255 0.94 2.12 1.74
C LEU A 255 1.20 3.64 1.65
N ARG A 256 0.19 4.48 1.87
CA ARG A 256 0.27 5.93 1.91
C ARG A 256 -0.08 6.46 3.29
N ASP A 257 0.65 7.47 3.78
CA ASP A 257 0.27 8.23 4.96
C ASP A 257 -0.96 9.08 4.69
N GLN A 258 -1.93 9.03 5.60
CA GLN A 258 -3.15 9.86 5.53
C GLN A 258 -2.96 11.25 6.13
N GLY A 259 -1.85 11.49 6.80
CA GLY A 259 -1.45 12.75 7.42
C GLY A 259 0.03 13.01 7.22
N SER A 260 0.54 14.11 7.81
CA SER A 260 1.98 14.40 7.78
C SER A 260 2.77 13.20 8.30
N PRO A 261 3.87 12.85 7.67
CA PRO A 261 4.61 13.49 6.58
C PRO A 261 4.15 13.15 5.15
N PHE A 262 2.97 12.55 4.96
CA PHE A 262 2.35 12.21 3.65
C PHE A 262 3.24 11.34 2.75
N THR A 263 4.03 10.45 3.33
CA THR A 263 4.92 9.56 2.58
C THR A 263 4.16 8.39 1.94
N THR A 264 4.73 7.80 0.89
CA THR A 264 4.31 6.51 0.34
C THR A 264 5.41 5.48 0.54
N ALA A 265 5.05 4.20 0.73
CA ALA A 265 6.06 3.14 0.86
C ALA A 265 6.96 3.05 -0.38
N ARG A 266 6.41 3.33 -1.58
CA ARG A 266 7.18 3.39 -2.82
C ARG A 266 8.26 4.48 -2.75
N ASP A 267 7.90 5.71 -2.39
CA ASP A 267 8.86 6.82 -2.34
C ASP A 267 9.91 6.57 -1.27
N LEU A 268 9.51 6.03 -0.12
CA LEU A 268 10.44 5.60 0.94
C LEU A 268 11.39 4.51 0.46
N ALA A 269 10.88 3.50 -0.27
CA ALA A 269 11.70 2.43 -0.83
C ALA A 269 12.72 2.95 -1.85
N LEU A 270 12.31 3.89 -2.71
CA LEU A 270 13.20 4.54 -3.69
C LEU A 270 14.32 5.35 -3.00
N ILE A 271 13.98 6.14 -1.96
CA ILE A 271 14.97 6.90 -1.20
C ILE A 271 15.94 5.95 -0.49
N ARG A 272 15.42 4.92 0.18
CA ARG A 272 16.22 3.99 0.97
C ARG A 272 17.12 3.08 0.11
N ALA A 273 16.64 2.66 -1.05
CA ALA A 273 17.42 1.83 -1.96
C ALA A 273 18.64 2.57 -2.51
N GLY A 274 18.57 3.89 -2.67
CA GLY A 274 19.66 4.67 -3.25
C GLY A 274 20.17 4.01 -4.55
N ASP A 275 21.46 3.86 -4.72
CA ASP A 275 22.06 3.21 -5.90
C ASP A 275 22.59 1.80 -5.63
N SER A 276 22.63 1.37 -4.37
CA SER A 276 23.36 0.17 -3.94
C SER A 276 22.49 -1.04 -3.63
N LEU A 277 21.24 -0.82 -3.16
CA LEU A 277 20.38 -1.91 -2.74
C LEU A 277 19.56 -2.47 -3.91
N GLN A 278 19.28 -3.77 -3.86
CA GLN A 278 18.31 -4.36 -4.76
C GLN A 278 16.90 -3.88 -4.38
N LEU A 279 16.14 -3.42 -5.39
CA LEU A 279 14.75 -2.99 -5.26
C LEU A 279 13.87 -3.84 -6.18
N VAL A 280 12.92 -4.56 -5.60
CA VAL A 280 11.97 -5.40 -6.32
C VAL A 280 10.55 -4.94 -6.00
N LEU A 281 9.89 -4.33 -6.98
CA LEU A 281 8.49 -3.92 -6.89
C LEU A 281 7.63 -4.97 -7.58
N THR A 282 6.68 -5.57 -6.86
CA THR A 282 5.73 -6.53 -7.44
C THR A 282 4.33 -5.95 -7.40
N ALA A 283 3.51 -6.22 -8.39
CA ALA A 283 2.11 -5.81 -8.39
C ALA A 283 1.25 -6.71 -9.28
N PRO A 284 -0.04 -6.89 -8.95
CA PRO A 284 -1.00 -7.54 -9.83
C PRO A 284 -1.32 -6.67 -11.06
N TYR A 285 -1.17 -5.37 -10.93
CA TYR A 285 -1.25 -4.39 -12.00
C TYR A 285 -0.31 -3.22 -11.72
N ARG A 286 0.52 -2.86 -12.69
CA ARG A 286 1.54 -1.82 -12.52
C ARG A 286 0.92 -0.44 -12.38
N SER A 287 1.28 0.29 -11.33
CA SER A 287 0.90 1.70 -11.15
C SER A 287 1.44 2.58 -12.27
N THR A 288 0.81 3.72 -12.52
CA THR A 288 1.31 4.71 -13.51
C THR A 288 2.69 5.25 -13.11
N GLU A 289 2.95 5.35 -11.81
CA GLU A 289 4.24 5.77 -11.26
C GLU A 289 5.35 4.75 -11.54
N VAL A 290 5.09 3.48 -11.27
CA VAL A 290 6.05 2.40 -11.57
C VAL A 290 6.21 2.25 -13.09
N GLN A 291 5.13 2.38 -13.86
CA GLN A 291 5.20 2.37 -15.31
C GLN A 291 6.08 3.52 -15.85
N ARG A 292 6.00 4.71 -15.25
CA ARG A 292 6.89 5.83 -15.59
C ARG A 292 8.36 5.49 -15.31
N LEU A 293 8.67 4.90 -14.15
CA LEU A 293 10.03 4.49 -13.81
C LEU A 293 10.58 3.44 -14.78
N VAL A 294 9.73 2.53 -15.27
CA VAL A 294 10.09 1.57 -16.32
C VAL A 294 10.37 2.28 -17.65
N GLN A 295 9.51 3.22 -18.06
CA GLN A 295 9.73 3.99 -19.30
C GLN A 295 10.99 4.86 -19.26
N LEU A 296 11.36 5.35 -18.08
CA LEU A 296 12.61 6.11 -17.88
C LEU A 296 13.85 5.22 -17.80
N GLY A 297 13.70 3.89 -17.87
CA GLY A 297 14.81 2.95 -17.73
C GLY A 297 15.37 2.82 -16.31
N TYR A 298 14.67 3.38 -15.30
CA TYR A 298 15.07 3.26 -13.89
C TYR A 298 14.77 1.90 -13.30
N LEU A 299 13.67 1.27 -13.73
CA LEU A 299 13.29 -0.10 -13.37
C LEU A 299 13.25 -0.96 -14.63
N SER A 300 13.78 -2.18 -14.56
CA SER A 300 13.61 -3.21 -15.58
C SER A 300 12.23 -3.86 -15.42
N SER A 301 11.53 -4.07 -16.52
CA SER A 301 10.23 -4.75 -16.55
C SER A 301 10.41 -6.26 -16.58
N HIS A 302 9.72 -6.97 -15.69
CA HIS A 302 9.67 -8.42 -15.61
C HIS A 302 8.25 -8.89 -15.38
N LYS A 303 8.00 -10.17 -15.64
CA LYS A 303 6.75 -10.85 -15.31
C LYS A 303 6.98 -12.29 -14.88
N ILE A 304 6.13 -12.77 -14.00
CA ILE A 304 6.09 -14.18 -13.64
C ILE A 304 5.42 -14.95 -14.79
N VAL A 305 6.12 -15.94 -15.32
CA VAL A 305 5.66 -16.71 -16.49
C VAL A 305 4.70 -17.80 -16.06
N GLN A 306 3.42 -17.56 -16.28
CA GLN A 306 2.34 -18.54 -16.11
C GLN A 306 1.34 -18.42 -17.27
N SER A 307 0.54 -19.46 -17.49
CA SER A 307 -0.58 -19.36 -18.43
C SER A 307 -1.58 -18.31 -17.93
N PRO A 308 -2.14 -17.43 -18.77
CA PRO A 308 -3.07 -16.40 -18.33
C PRO A 308 -4.31 -16.99 -17.65
N ALA A 309 -4.93 -16.23 -16.76
CA ALA A 309 -6.21 -16.60 -16.17
C ALA A 309 -7.30 -16.69 -17.26
N ARG A 310 -8.28 -17.59 -17.07
CA ARG A 310 -9.40 -17.73 -18.00
C ARG A 310 -10.44 -16.67 -17.67
N ILE A 311 -10.31 -15.52 -18.30
CA ILE A 311 -11.17 -14.35 -18.10
C ILE A 311 -12.07 -14.20 -19.33
N SER A 312 -13.38 -14.06 -19.09
CA SER A 312 -14.37 -13.58 -20.07
C SER A 312 -15.04 -12.33 -19.53
N TYR A 313 -15.68 -11.56 -20.40
CA TYR A 313 -16.38 -10.34 -20.01
C TYR A 313 -17.71 -10.23 -20.71
N THR A 314 -18.60 -9.41 -20.16
CA THR A 314 -19.88 -9.05 -20.77
C THR A 314 -20.02 -7.54 -20.81
N GLU A 315 -20.60 -7.02 -21.88
CA GLU A 315 -20.82 -5.58 -22.05
C GLU A 315 -21.83 -5.02 -21.04
N PRO A 316 -21.85 -3.69 -20.82
CA PRO A 316 -22.83 -3.06 -19.95
C PRO A 316 -24.28 -3.40 -20.37
N GLY A 317 -25.08 -3.88 -19.42
CA GLY A 317 -26.44 -4.32 -19.67
C GLY A 317 -27.10 -4.88 -18.42
N LEU A 318 -27.61 -6.12 -18.51
CA LEU A 318 -28.13 -6.80 -17.33
C LEU A 318 -27.01 -7.13 -16.36
N ARG A 319 -27.19 -6.73 -15.11
CA ARG A 319 -26.21 -6.92 -14.04
C ARG A 319 -25.77 -8.37 -13.87
N MET A 320 -26.73 -9.29 -13.94
CA MET A 320 -26.49 -10.73 -13.95
C MET A 320 -27.10 -11.29 -15.23
N ASP A 321 -26.29 -11.39 -16.27
CA ASP A 321 -26.68 -11.96 -17.54
C ASP A 321 -26.57 -13.50 -17.55
N GLN A 322 -26.84 -14.11 -18.68
CA GLN A 322 -26.76 -15.56 -18.87
C GLN A 322 -25.33 -16.08 -18.57
N SER A 323 -24.29 -15.34 -18.93
CA SER A 323 -22.90 -15.75 -18.73
C SER A 323 -22.54 -15.80 -17.24
N ALA A 324 -23.00 -14.81 -16.44
CA ALA A 324 -22.85 -14.78 -15.00
C ALA A 324 -23.54 -15.98 -14.32
N PHE A 325 -24.79 -16.27 -14.70
CA PHE A 325 -25.52 -17.44 -14.19
C PHE A 325 -24.85 -18.75 -14.56
N GLN A 326 -24.42 -18.89 -15.82
CA GLN A 326 -23.76 -20.09 -16.30
C GLN A 326 -22.45 -20.35 -15.59
N LEU A 327 -21.61 -19.30 -15.36
CA LEU A 327 -20.39 -19.42 -14.58
C LEU A 327 -20.66 -20.04 -13.21
N ILE A 328 -21.60 -19.45 -12.45
CA ILE A 328 -21.92 -19.94 -11.10
C ILE A 328 -22.41 -21.38 -11.15
N LYS A 329 -23.34 -21.69 -12.05
CA LYS A 329 -23.89 -23.03 -12.22
C LYS A 329 -22.84 -24.10 -12.51
N ASP A 330 -21.88 -23.77 -13.39
CA ASP A 330 -20.82 -24.71 -13.81
C ASP A 330 -19.76 -24.89 -12.70
N GLN A 331 -19.49 -23.83 -11.93
CA GLN A 331 -18.37 -23.85 -10.98
C GLN A 331 -18.76 -24.30 -9.56
N LEU A 332 -20.01 -24.11 -9.13
CA LEU A 332 -20.48 -24.53 -7.80
C LEU A 332 -20.23 -26.01 -7.47
N PRO A 333 -20.43 -26.98 -8.39
CA PRO A 333 -20.13 -28.39 -8.11
C PRO A 333 -18.63 -28.68 -7.97
N ILE A 334 -17.77 -27.82 -8.58
CA ILE A 334 -16.31 -27.99 -8.61
C ILE A 334 -15.67 -27.41 -7.35
N GLY A 335 -16.18 -26.26 -6.87
CA GLY A 335 -15.65 -25.58 -5.69
C GLY A 335 -16.42 -24.32 -5.35
N PRO A 336 -15.94 -23.56 -4.34
CA PRO A 336 -16.53 -22.29 -3.97
C PRO A 336 -16.45 -21.27 -5.14
N VAL A 337 -17.47 -20.41 -5.23
CA VAL A 337 -17.52 -19.31 -6.20
C VAL A 337 -17.45 -17.98 -5.45
N LEU A 338 -16.55 -17.09 -5.88
CA LEU A 338 -16.45 -15.73 -5.38
C LEU A 338 -17.26 -14.77 -6.25
N VAL A 339 -18.11 -13.95 -5.63
CA VAL A 339 -18.83 -12.84 -6.28
C VAL A 339 -18.30 -11.55 -5.70
N LEU A 340 -17.55 -10.80 -6.49
CA LEU A 340 -16.92 -9.55 -6.07
C LEU A 340 -17.79 -8.35 -6.45
N LEU A 341 -17.98 -7.44 -5.51
CA LEU A 341 -18.79 -6.23 -5.64
C LEU A 341 -17.95 -4.96 -5.43
N PRO A 342 -18.32 -3.82 -6.02
CA PRO A 342 -17.73 -2.53 -5.68
C PRO A 342 -17.84 -2.23 -4.18
N ARG A 343 -16.92 -1.45 -3.62
CA ARG A 343 -16.96 -1.04 -2.21
C ARG A 343 -18.25 -0.27 -1.89
N LYS A 344 -18.72 -0.37 -0.65
CA LYS A 344 -19.85 0.41 -0.14
C LYS A 344 -19.54 1.91 -0.30
N GLY A 345 -20.33 2.64 -1.07
CA GLY A 345 -20.05 4.05 -1.41
C GLY A 345 -19.79 4.25 -2.90
N ASP A 346 -19.14 3.32 -3.60
CA ASP A 346 -19.01 3.37 -5.06
C ASP A 346 -20.34 3.03 -5.75
N SER A 347 -21.19 2.26 -5.09
CA SER A 347 -22.45 1.70 -5.61
C SER A 347 -23.72 2.52 -5.31
N ALA A 348 -23.60 3.76 -4.83
CA ALA A 348 -24.76 4.61 -4.49
C ALA A 348 -25.41 5.29 -5.72
N ALA A 349 -25.25 4.74 -6.94
CA ALA A 349 -25.89 5.28 -8.12
C ALA A 349 -27.42 5.24 -8.00
N ALA A 350 -28.08 6.30 -8.48
CA ALA A 350 -29.53 6.36 -8.59
C ALA A 350 -30.00 5.69 -9.89
N PHE A 351 -31.20 5.08 -9.84
CA PHE A 351 -31.83 4.43 -10.96
C PHE A 351 -33.14 5.14 -11.33
N CYS A 352 -33.47 5.15 -12.61
CA CYS A 352 -34.74 5.68 -13.08
C CYS A 352 -35.91 4.88 -12.52
N GLY A 353 -36.88 5.55 -11.93
CA GLY A 353 -38.11 4.94 -11.43
C GLY A 353 -39.04 4.45 -12.54
N GLY A 354 -38.91 4.98 -13.76
CA GLY A 354 -39.69 4.60 -14.91
C GLY A 354 -39.12 3.40 -15.70
N CYS A 355 -37.89 3.53 -16.23
CA CYS A 355 -37.29 2.49 -17.10
C CYS A 355 -36.28 1.60 -16.39
N GLY A 356 -35.94 1.86 -15.13
CA GLY A 356 -34.98 1.04 -14.36
C GLY A 356 -33.52 1.24 -14.72
N GLN A 357 -33.19 2.07 -15.72
CA GLN A 357 -31.82 2.34 -16.09
C GLN A 357 -31.08 3.15 -15.02
N LYS A 358 -29.78 2.94 -14.93
CA LYS A 358 -28.88 3.75 -14.12
C LYS A 358 -28.84 5.18 -14.63
N LEU A 359 -28.99 6.16 -13.75
CA LEU A 359 -29.05 7.56 -14.15
C LEU A 359 -27.62 8.08 -14.39
N ALA A 360 -27.31 8.35 -15.66
CA ALA A 360 -26.04 8.92 -16.08
C ALA A 360 -26.17 10.42 -16.39
N CYS A 361 -25.12 11.19 -16.07
CA CYS A 361 -25.00 12.60 -16.40
C CYS A 361 -24.27 12.79 -17.73
N SER A 362 -24.52 13.92 -18.40
CA SER A 362 -23.82 14.29 -19.64
C SER A 362 -22.29 14.42 -19.49
N CYS A 363 -21.76 14.55 -18.27
CA CYS A 363 -20.33 14.56 -18.01
C CYS A 363 -19.71 13.16 -17.86
N GLY A 364 -20.47 12.07 -18.08
CA GLY A 364 -20.03 10.69 -17.86
C GLY A 364 -20.18 10.17 -16.42
N GLY A 365 -20.46 11.05 -15.45
CA GLY A 365 -20.70 10.65 -14.06
C GLY A 365 -22.09 10.09 -13.85
N TYR A 366 -22.29 9.35 -12.73
CA TYR A 366 -23.59 8.86 -12.34
C TYR A 366 -24.26 9.76 -11.31
N PHE A 367 -25.60 9.82 -11.37
CA PHE A 367 -26.38 10.47 -10.33
C PHE A 367 -26.43 9.61 -9.07
N TRP A 368 -26.30 10.24 -7.93
CA TRP A 368 -26.37 9.62 -6.61
C TRP A 368 -27.16 10.50 -5.65
N GLN A 369 -27.63 9.93 -4.58
CA GLN A 369 -28.41 10.60 -3.56
C GLN A 369 -27.55 10.78 -2.29
N PRO A 370 -26.95 11.98 -2.08
CA PRO A 370 -26.17 12.27 -0.88
C PRO A 370 -27.02 12.28 0.39
N ASP A 371 -28.25 12.80 0.31
CA ASP A 371 -29.23 12.89 1.41
C ASP A 371 -30.64 12.53 0.93
N ALA A 372 -31.66 12.65 1.81
CA ALA A 372 -33.03 12.21 1.53
C ALA A 372 -33.66 12.97 0.37
N ASP A 373 -33.30 14.24 0.14
CA ASP A 373 -34.05 15.19 -0.69
C ASP A 373 -33.33 15.58 -1.98
N HIS A 374 -32.01 15.26 -2.10
CA HIS A 374 -31.21 15.71 -3.21
C HIS A 374 -30.64 14.55 -4.02
N ILE A 375 -30.75 14.66 -5.35
CA ILE A 375 -30.02 13.84 -6.32
C ILE A 375 -29.16 14.75 -7.17
N GLN A 376 -27.87 14.42 -7.22
CA GLN A 376 -26.89 15.17 -8.01
C GLN A 376 -25.88 14.23 -8.68
N CYS A 377 -25.26 14.72 -9.72
CA CYS A 377 -24.15 14.02 -10.35
C CYS A 377 -22.96 13.94 -9.40
N ARG A 378 -22.39 12.75 -9.25
CA ARG A 378 -21.23 12.53 -8.38
C ARG A 378 -19.95 13.23 -8.84
N VAL A 379 -19.83 13.52 -10.15
CA VAL A 379 -18.64 14.14 -10.74
C VAL A 379 -18.77 15.67 -10.82
N CYS A 380 -19.85 16.18 -11.43
CA CYS A 380 -20.02 17.62 -11.69
C CYS A 380 -21.05 18.31 -10.80
N SER A 381 -21.61 17.61 -9.83
CA SER A 381 -22.63 18.10 -8.89
C SER A 381 -23.90 18.66 -9.53
N LYS A 382 -24.12 18.51 -10.85
CA LYS A 382 -25.37 18.93 -11.50
C LYS A 382 -26.55 18.20 -10.89
N PRO A 383 -27.66 18.88 -10.57
CA PRO A 383 -28.86 18.24 -10.04
C PRO A 383 -29.52 17.35 -11.11
N PHE A 384 -30.15 16.27 -10.69
CA PHE A 384 -30.97 15.45 -11.56
C PHE A 384 -32.27 16.17 -11.92
N VAL A 385 -32.64 16.16 -13.18
CA VAL A 385 -33.90 16.77 -13.67
C VAL A 385 -34.85 15.71 -14.23
N PHE A 386 -34.35 14.89 -15.14
CA PHE A 386 -35.12 13.78 -15.75
C PHE A 386 -34.18 12.72 -16.36
N CYS A 387 -34.71 11.53 -16.54
CA CYS A 387 -34.00 10.44 -17.21
C CYS A 387 -33.84 10.73 -18.70
N THR A 388 -32.62 10.69 -19.22
CA THR A 388 -32.34 10.93 -20.64
C THR A 388 -32.96 9.89 -21.58
N ASN A 389 -33.25 8.66 -21.05
CA ASN A 389 -33.81 7.58 -21.84
C ASN A 389 -35.36 7.60 -21.93
N CYS A 390 -36.06 7.86 -20.82
CA CYS A 390 -37.52 7.77 -20.78
C CYS A 390 -38.24 9.02 -20.27
N GLN A 391 -37.50 10.12 -20.06
CA GLN A 391 -37.98 11.42 -19.58
C GLN A 391 -38.66 11.39 -18.18
N SER A 392 -38.62 10.26 -17.48
CA SER A 392 -39.18 10.17 -16.13
C SER A 392 -38.39 11.03 -15.14
N ARG A 393 -39.09 11.73 -14.26
CA ARG A 393 -38.52 12.47 -13.12
C ARG A 393 -38.40 11.62 -11.88
N ASN A 394 -39.00 10.42 -11.88
CA ASN A 394 -38.94 9.51 -10.77
C ASN A 394 -37.63 8.76 -10.72
N PHE A 395 -37.06 8.63 -9.54
CA PHE A 395 -35.85 7.86 -9.33
C PHE A 395 -36.01 6.89 -8.14
N LYS A 396 -35.20 5.89 -8.14
CA LYS A 396 -35.05 4.94 -7.04
C LYS A 396 -33.61 4.94 -6.58
N LYS A 397 -33.40 4.99 -5.27
CA LYS A 397 -32.08 4.79 -4.70
C LYS A 397 -31.61 3.38 -5.06
N GLY A 398 -30.45 3.30 -5.69
CA GLY A 398 -29.85 2.00 -5.98
C GLY A 398 -29.46 1.33 -4.67
N ARG A 399 -30.16 0.27 -4.31
CA ARG A 399 -29.73 -0.66 -3.26
C ARG A 399 -28.75 -1.66 -3.90
N THR A 400 -27.62 -1.20 -4.39
CA THR A 400 -26.53 -2.07 -4.79
C THR A 400 -25.67 -2.34 -3.56
N GLY A 401 -26.20 -3.13 -2.63
CA GLY A 401 -25.47 -3.63 -1.48
C GLY A 401 -25.29 -5.13 -1.62
N SER A 402 -24.27 -5.65 -0.97
CA SER A 402 -24.02 -7.08 -0.80
C SER A 402 -25.27 -7.86 -0.41
N SER A 403 -26.09 -7.33 0.52
CA SER A 403 -27.33 -7.95 0.97
C SER A 403 -28.37 -8.17 -0.13
N ARG A 404 -28.47 -7.26 -1.11
CA ARG A 404 -29.36 -7.48 -2.28
C ARG A 404 -28.82 -8.58 -3.17
N THR A 405 -27.51 -8.57 -3.44
CA THR A 405 -26.87 -9.62 -4.24
C THR A 405 -26.99 -10.99 -3.57
N VAL A 406 -26.83 -11.05 -2.24
CA VAL A 406 -27.06 -12.26 -1.45
C VAL A 406 -28.50 -12.77 -1.62
N ALA A 407 -29.50 -11.88 -1.55
CA ALA A 407 -30.90 -12.25 -1.74
C ALA A 407 -31.22 -12.72 -3.18
N GLU A 408 -30.66 -12.05 -4.20
CA GLU A 408 -30.82 -12.43 -5.61
C GLU A 408 -30.18 -13.81 -5.88
N LEU A 409 -28.98 -14.04 -5.40
CA LEU A 409 -28.26 -15.32 -5.53
C LEU A 409 -28.98 -16.44 -4.75
N GLY A 410 -29.52 -16.15 -3.55
CA GLY A 410 -30.27 -17.13 -2.77
C GLY A 410 -31.54 -17.63 -3.49
N LYS A 411 -32.22 -16.76 -4.22
CA LYS A 411 -33.37 -17.15 -5.05
C LYS A 411 -32.94 -17.97 -6.27
N ALA A 412 -31.82 -17.60 -6.91
CA ALA A 412 -31.33 -18.25 -8.11
C ALA A 412 -30.65 -19.60 -7.84
N PHE A 413 -30.01 -19.75 -6.69
CA PHE A 413 -29.26 -20.96 -6.29
C PHE A 413 -29.67 -21.44 -4.90
N PRO A 414 -30.91 -21.96 -4.72
CA PRO A 414 -31.46 -22.30 -3.41
C PRO A 414 -30.69 -23.40 -2.67
N ASN A 415 -29.93 -24.22 -3.38
CA ASN A 415 -29.09 -25.29 -2.82
C ASN A 415 -27.65 -24.84 -2.48
N ALA A 416 -27.29 -23.60 -2.76
CA ALA A 416 -25.98 -23.05 -2.44
C ALA A 416 -26.00 -22.35 -1.07
N LEU A 417 -24.94 -22.56 -0.28
CA LEU A 417 -24.71 -21.77 0.90
C LEU A 417 -24.09 -20.44 0.50
N ILE A 418 -24.72 -19.32 0.89
CA ILE A 418 -24.22 -17.99 0.56
C ILE A 418 -23.69 -17.32 1.83
N SER A 419 -22.45 -16.87 1.76
CA SER A 419 -21.77 -16.11 2.83
C SER A 419 -21.40 -14.73 2.34
N GLU A 420 -21.52 -13.73 3.21
CA GLU A 420 -21.14 -12.35 2.95
C GLU A 420 -19.81 -12.04 3.67
N ALA A 421 -18.85 -11.48 2.93
CA ALA A 421 -17.58 -10.99 3.43
C ALA A 421 -17.44 -9.50 3.09
N THR A 422 -17.65 -8.63 4.08
CA THR A 422 -17.56 -7.17 3.90
C THR A 422 -16.87 -6.52 5.10
N GLY A 423 -15.91 -5.63 4.83
CA GLY A 423 -15.15 -4.96 5.89
C GLY A 423 -14.42 -5.96 6.81
N SER A 424 -14.65 -5.85 8.12
CA SER A 424 -14.02 -6.73 9.12
C SER A 424 -14.70 -8.10 9.29
N GLN A 425 -15.85 -8.34 8.65
CA GLN A 425 -16.58 -9.60 8.76
C GLN A 425 -16.03 -10.61 7.75
N LYS A 426 -15.20 -11.53 8.23
CA LYS A 426 -14.75 -12.68 7.44
C LYS A 426 -15.57 -13.91 7.84
N PRO A 427 -16.25 -14.57 6.91
CA PRO A 427 -17.03 -15.77 7.21
C PRO A 427 -16.08 -16.91 7.62
N SER A 428 -16.47 -17.68 8.63
CA SER A 428 -15.77 -18.89 9.09
C SER A 428 -16.50 -20.14 8.62
N GLY A 429 -15.79 -21.26 8.52
CA GLY A 429 -16.39 -22.57 8.22
C GLY A 429 -16.92 -22.69 6.78
N LEU A 430 -16.26 -22.07 5.80
CA LEU A 430 -16.63 -22.16 4.39
C LEU A 430 -16.52 -23.61 3.88
N LYS A 431 -17.49 -24.02 3.06
CA LYS A 431 -17.51 -25.34 2.45
C LYS A 431 -16.69 -25.37 1.15
N ASN A 432 -16.14 -26.53 0.83
CA ASN A 432 -15.35 -26.73 -0.38
C ASN A 432 -16.19 -26.82 -1.68
N LYS A 433 -17.51 -26.97 -1.58
CA LYS A 433 -18.45 -27.06 -2.74
C LYS A 433 -19.79 -26.46 -2.37
N ASN A 434 -20.55 -26.06 -3.39
CA ASN A 434 -21.88 -25.47 -3.24
C ASN A 434 -21.89 -24.24 -2.32
N GLN A 435 -20.81 -23.45 -2.36
CA GLN A 435 -20.60 -22.25 -1.56
C GLN A 435 -20.45 -21.05 -2.49
N ILE A 436 -21.21 -19.98 -2.24
CA ILE A 436 -21.01 -18.67 -2.85
C ILE A 436 -20.53 -17.71 -1.77
N VAL A 437 -19.44 -17.02 -2.03
CA VAL A 437 -18.92 -15.96 -1.15
C VAL A 437 -19.14 -14.62 -1.88
N VAL A 438 -19.93 -13.74 -1.30
CA VAL A 438 -20.16 -12.38 -1.79
C VAL A 438 -19.22 -11.44 -1.02
N ALA A 439 -18.31 -10.79 -1.71
CA ALA A 439 -17.24 -10.00 -1.08
C ALA A 439 -17.07 -8.62 -1.73
N THR A 440 -16.42 -7.72 -0.99
CA THR A 440 -15.84 -6.47 -1.50
C THR A 440 -14.31 -6.58 -1.53
N PRO A 441 -13.57 -5.70 -2.23
CA PRO A 441 -12.11 -5.75 -2.29
C PRO A 441 -11.45 -5.87 -0.91
N GLY A 442 -10.45 -6.72 -0.79
CA GLY A 442 -9.70 -6.99 0.44
C GLY A 442 -10.45 -7.82 1.49
N SER A 443 -11.79 -8.08 1.33
CA SER A 443 -12.57 -8.83 2.32
C SER A 443 -12.73 -10.33 2.01
N ALA A 444 -12.47 -10.76 0.78
CA ALA A 444 -12.59 -12.15 0.37
C ALA A 444 -11.57 -13.04 1.11
N PRO A 445 -12.01 -14.11 1.79
CA PRO A 445 -11.08 -15.00 2.48
C PRO A 445 -10.22 -15.80 1.49
N ARG A 446 -8.93 -15.94 1.77
CA ARG A 446 -8.05 -16.86 1.05
C ARG A 446 -8.40 -18.30 1.44
N LEU A 447 -8.73 -19.12 0.46
CA LEU A 447 -9.07 -20.53 0.67
C LEU A 447 -7.87 -21.42 0.31
N PRO A 448 -7.54 -22.46 1.10
CA PRO A 448 -6.42 -23.36 0.78
C PRO A 448 -6.51 -23.99 -0.61
N GLY A 449 -7.73 -24.27 -1.08
CA GLY A 449 -7.97 -24.84 -2.41
C GLY A 449 -8.34 -23.81 -3.49
N GLY A 450 -8.41 -22.51 -3.16
CA GLY A 450 -8.84 -21.44 -4.06
C GLY A 450 -10.31 -21.51 -4.50
N TYR A 451 -10.79 -20.45 -5.16
CA TYR A 451 -12.12 -20.41 -5.74
C TYR A 451 -12.15 -21.06 -7.13
N SER A 452 -13.20 -21.83 -7.43
CA SER A 452 -13.37 -22.43 -8.76
C SER A 452 -13.86 -21.44 -9.80
N GLY A 453 -14.64 -20.43 -9.38
CA GLY A 453 -15.19 -19.37 -10.22
C GLY A 453 -15.13 -18.01 -9.54
N LEU A 454 -15.00 -16.97 -10.35
CA LEU A 454 -15.05 -15.57 -9.93
C LEU A 454 -16.00 -14.80 -10.81
N LEU A 455 -16.98 -14.15 -10.22
CA LEU A 455 -17.87 -13.21 -10.88
C LEU A 455 -17.63 -11.81 -10.32
N ILE A 456 -17.15 -10.89 -11.17
CA ILE A 456 -16.99 -9.48 -10.82
C ILE A 456 -18.18 -8.73 -11.38
N LEU A 457 -18.98 -8.13 -10.51
CA LEU A 457 -20.19 -7.43 -10.90
C LEU A 457 -19.97 -5.92 -10.99
N ASP A 458 -20.79 -5.27 -11.82
CA ASP A 458 -20.86 -3.80 -11.92
C ASP A 458 -19.51 -3.15 -12.29
N CYS A 459 -18.74 -3.72 -13.23
CA CYS A 459 -17.42 -3.20 -13.62
C CYS A 459 -17.46 -1.73 -14.05
N ASP A 460 -18.54 -1.28 -14.67
CA ASP A 460 -18.78 0.11 -15.01
C ASP A 460 -18.85 1.05 -13.78
N VAL A 461 -19.33 0.54 -12.63
CA VAL A 461 -19.34 1.30 -11.36
C VAL A 461 -17.94 1.44 -10.79
N TRP A 462 -17.11 0.42 -10.90
CA TRP A 462 -15.71 0.48 -10.46
C TRP A 462 -14.93 1.56 -11.22
N LEU A 463 -15.14 1.64 -12.53
CA LEU A 463 -14.47 2.62 -13.40
C LEU A 463 -14.97 4.05 -13.18
N ALA A 464 -16.19 4.22 -12.64
CA ALA A 464 -16.78 5.53 -12.37
C ALA A 464 -16.39 6.14 -11.01
N ARG A 465 -15.37 5.63 -10.35
CA ARG A 465 -14.83 6.22 -9.10
C ARG A 465 -14.32 7.63 -9.32
N GLN A 466 -14.48 8.49 -8.32
CA GLN A 466 -13.85 9.82 -8.28
C GLN A 466 -12.37 9.70 -7.90
N SER A 467 -11.57 9.20 -8.81
CA SER A 467 -10.11 9.07 -8.64
C SER A 467 -9.43 9.30 -9.98
N LEU A 468 -8.30 9.99 -9.96
CA LEU A 468 -7.47 10.17 -11.15
C LEU A 468 -6.98 8.85 -11.76
N ASN A 469 -6.93 7.79 -10.96
CA ASN A 469 -6.50 6.45 -11.39
C ASN A 469 -7.59 5.40 -11.16
N ALA A 470 -8.86 5.74 -11.40
CA ALA A 470 -9.99 4.84 -11.18
C ALA A 470 -9.85 3.51 -11.92
N GLN A 471 -9.41 3.53 -13.18
CA GLN A 471 -9.19 2.32 -13.98
C GLN A 471 -8.05 1.45 -13.41
N GLY A 472 -6.93 2.05 -13.03
CA GLY A 472 -5.81 1.31 -12.44
C GLY A 472 -6.21 0.63 -11.13
N ILE A 473 -6.93 1.34 -10.26
CA ILE A 473 -7.45 0.79 -8.99
C ILE A 473 -8.41 -0.37 -9.26
N ALA A 474 -9.33 -0.22 -10.21
CA ALA A 474 -10.28 -1.28 -10.55
C ALA A 474 -9.58 -2.54 -11.08
N ILE A 475 -8.65 -2.39 -12.02
CA ILE A 475 -7.89 -3.52 -12.57
C ILE A 475 -7.09 -4.23 -11.48
N ARG A 476 -6.43 -3.48 -10.58
CA ARG A 476 -5.72 -4.02 -9.43
C ARG A 476 -6.64 -4.88 -8.56
N ASP A 477 -7.76 -4.30 -8.08
CA ASP A 477 -8.73 -5.00 -7.22
C ASP A 477 -9.28 -6.28 -7.90
N TRP A 478 -9.45 -6.26 -9.24
CA TRP A 478 -9.89 -7.43 -10.00
C TRP A 478 -8.80 -8.49 -10.13
N GLN A 479 -7.56 -8.10 -10.36
CA GLN A 479 -6.42 -9.03 -10.44
C GLN A 479 -6.16 -9.70 -9.09
N GLU A 480 -6.24 -8.98 -7.97
CA GLU A 480 -6.17 -9.55 -6.63
C GLU A 480 -7.25 -10.62 -6.39
N ALA A 481 -8.48 -10.38 -6.85
CA ALA A 481 -9.53 -11.39 -6.74
C ALA A 481 -9.28 -12.61 -7.66
N ILE A 482 -8.67 -12.41 -8.83
CA ILE A 482 -8.27 -13.48 -9.75
C ILE A 482 -7.20 -14.37 -9.10
N GLU A 483 -6.26 -13.80 -8.33
CA GLU A 483 -5.25 -14.56 -7.57
C GLU A 483 -5.85 -15.51 -6.53
N LEU A 484 -7.06 -15.25 -6.07
CA LEU A 484 -7.74 -16.15 -5.12
C LEU A 484 -8.34 -17.39 -5.79
N MET A 485 -8.33 -17.47 -7.12
CA MET A 485 -8.88 -18.62 -7.85
C MET A 485 -7.90 -19.81 -7.86
N LYS A 486 -8.46 -20.98 -8.11
CA LYS A 486 -7.69 -22.16 -8.51
C LYS A 486 -6.94 -21.89 -9.82
N PRO A 487 -5.82 -22.58 -10.11
CA PRO A 487 -5.08 -22.42 -11.36
C PRO A 487 -5.95 -22.57 -12.64
N ASN A 488 -6.99 -23.41 -12.58
CA ASN A 488 -7.93 -23.65 -13.67
C ASN A 488 -9.30 -22.96 -13.49
N GLY A 489 -9.41 -22.05 -12.53
CA GLY A 489 -10.62 -21.27 -12.27
C GLY A 489 -11.03 -20.41 -13.47
N ARG A 490 -12.30 -20.02 -13.52
CA ARG A 490 -12.86 -19.15 -14.56
C ARG A 490 -13.39 -17.87 -13.96
N ALA A 491 -13.14 -16.74 -14.61
CA ALA A 491 -13.65 -15.43 -14.22
C ALA A 491 -14.58 -14.86 -15.28
N VAL A 492 -15.63 -14.17 -14.84
CA VAL A 492 -16.51 -13.33 -15.67
C VAL A 492 -16.54 -11.92 -15.07
N LEU A 493 -16.24 -10.93 -15.90
CA LEU A 493 -16.33 -9.50 -15.57
C LEU A 493 -17.59 -8.94 -16.23
N SER A 494 -18.57 -8.54 -15.43
CA SER A 494 -19.87 -8.07 -15.91
C SER A 494 -19.94 -6.55 -15.95
N GLY A 495 -20.35 -5.99 -17.10
CA GLY A 495 -20.49 -4.56 -17.30
C GLY A 495 -19.21 -3.87 -17.74
N LEU A 496 -18.42 -4.51 -18.59
CA LEU A 496 -17.12 -4.00 -19.06
C LEU A 496 -17.16 -3.72 -20.56
N ASP A 497 -16.60 -2.57 -20.98
CA ASP A 497 -16.48 -2.27 -22.40
C ASP A 497 -15.56 -3.28 -23.12
N SER A 498 -15.76 -3.40 -24.45
CA SER A 498 -15.07 -4.41 -25.23
C SER A 498 -13.57 -4.20 -25.36
N THR A 499 -13.07 -2.96 -25.26
CA THR A 499 -11.65 -2.63 -25.39
C THR A 499 -10.89 -3.11 -24.16
N LEU A 500 -11.34 -2.69 -22.98
CA LEU A 500 -10.75 -3.10 -21.71
C LEU A 500 -10.97 -4.60 -21.45
N GLY A 501 -12.15 -5.12 -21.78
CA GLY A 501 -12.47 -6.54 -21.64
C GLY A 501 -11.56 -7.45 -22.46
N LYS A 502 -11.28 -7.09 -23.72
CA LYS A 502 -10.31 -7.81 -24.56
C LYS A 502 -8.89 -7.77 -24.00
N ALA A 503 -8.44 -6.58 -23.58
CA ALA A 503 -7.09 -6.42 -23.03
C ALA A 503 -6.88 -7.28 -21.77
N LEU A 504 -7.87 -7.32 -20.86
CA LEU A 504 -7.81 -8.16 -19.66
C LEU A 504 -7.85 -9.65 -19.98
N SER A 505 -8.74 -10.06 -20.90
CA SER A 505 -8.86 -11.48 -21.30
C SER A 505 -7.62 -12.02 -22.00
N LEU A 506 -6.86 -11.14 -22.68
CA LEU A 506 -5.60 -11.47 -23.34
C LEU A 506 -4.36 -11.27 -22.44
N GLY A 507 -4.55 -10.82 -21.20
CA GLY A 507 -3.44 -10.56 -20.27
C GLY A 507 -2.54 -9.38 -20.66
N GLN A 508 -3.06 -8.40 -21.41
CA GLN A 508 -2.30 -7.23 -21.92
C GLN A 508 -2.15 -6.14 -20.86
N LEU A 509 -1.79 -6.51 -19.62
CA LEU A 509 -1.72 -5.60 -18.48
C LEU A 509 -0.63 -4.53 -18.63
N GLU A 510 0.51 -4.87 -19.24
CA GLU A 510 1.60 -3.91 -19.49
C GLU A 510 1.19 -2.84 -20.51
N ALA A 511 0.48 -3.24 -21.55
CA ALA A 511 -0.04 -2.31 -22.56
C ALA A 511 -1.09 -1.36 -21.96
N LEU A 512 -1.96 -1.87 -21.07
CA LEU A 512 -2.92 -1.05 -20.33
C LEU A 512 -2.24 -0.04 -19.41
N ALA A 513 -1.20 -0.44 -18.68
CA ALA A 513 -0.46 0.46 -17.81
C ALA A 513 0.27 1.55 -18.63
N ALA A 514 0.82 1.20 -19.78
CA ALA A 514 1.44 2.16 -20.69
C ALA A 514 0.42 3.15 -21.29
N ALA A 515 -0.77 2.67 -21.67
CA ALA A 515 -1.85 3.51 -22.17
C ALA A 515 -2.34 4.51 -21.10
N ASN A 516 -2.54 4.04 -19.84
CA ASN A 516 -2.94 4.91 -18.73
C ASN A 516 -1.89 6.00 -18.44
N LEU A 517 -0.59 5.67 -18.54
CA LEU A 517 0.46 6.67 -18.38
C LEU A 517 0.51 7.67 -19.54
N ALA A 518 0.24 7.22 -20.78
CA ALA A 518 0.17 8.10 -21.94
C ALA A 518 -1.00 9.11 -21.80
N GLU A 519 -2.17 8.64 -21.37
CA GLU A 519 -3.32 9.49 -21.07
C GLU A 519 -3.00 10.52 -19.95
N ALA A 520 -2.38 10.07 -18.86
CA ALA A 520 -1.95 10.97 -17.79
C ALA A 520 -0.98 12.05 -18.30
N LYS A 521 -0.10 11.71 -19.26
CA LYS A 521 0.81 12.66 -19.88
C LYS A 521 0.08 13.69 -20.75
N GLU A 522 -0.88 13.27 -21.57
CA GLU A 522 -1.69 14.16 -22.40
C GLU A 522 -2.51 15.15 -21.55
N MET A 523 -3.00 14.68 -20.41
CA MET A 523 -3.81 15.47 -19.48
C MET A 523 -2.97 16.26 -18.46
N SER A 524 -1.64 16.22 -18.53
CA SER A 524 -0.74 16.84 -17.55
C SER A 524 -1.06 16.43 -16.10
N LEU A 525 -1.31 15.14 -15.88
CA LEU A 525 -1.61 14.56 -14.58
C LEU A 525 -0.40 13.83 -13.96
N PRO A 526 -0.36 13.67 -12.63
CA PRO A 526 0.62 12.79 -12.00
C PRO A 526 0.59 11.37 -12.60
N PRO A 527 1.72 10.71 -12.72
CA PRO A 527 3.08 11.07 -12.26
C PRO A 527 3.90 11.87 -13.29
N THR A 528 3.32 12.32 -14.39
CA THR A 528 4.07 13.05 -15.44
C THR A 528 4.37 14.49 -15.03
N VAL A 529 3.57 15.05 -14.15
CA VAL A 529 3.78 16.31 -13.44
C VAL A 529 3.72 16.06 -11.93
N ARG A 530 4.20 17.02 -11.15
CA ARG A 530 4.02 17.04 -9.70
C ARG A 530 2.92 18.03 -9.34
N ILE A 531 2.03 17.63 -8.45
CA ILE A 531 0.99 18.50 -7.88
C ILE A 531 1.24 18.57 -6.38
N CYS A 532 1.23 19.76 -5.82
CA CYS A 532 1.30 19.96 -4.36
C CYS A 532 0.23 20.96 -3.91
N THR A 533 -0.21 20.81 -2.67
CA THR A 533 -1.09 21.77 -2.00
C THR A 533 -0.26 22.58 -1.03
N LEU A 534 -0.37 23.90 -1.10
CA LEU A 534 0.21 24.84 -0.15
C LEU A 534 -0.91 25.40 0.73
N GLU A 535 -0.69 25.45 2.02
CA GLU A 535 -1.63 26.00 3.00
C GLU A 535 -0.86 26.87 3.99
N ALA A 536 -1.23 28.14 4.09
CA ALA A 536 -0.60 29.10 4.99
C ALA A 536 -1.51 30.33 5.17
N GLU A 537 -1.16 31.22 6.08
CA GLU A 537 -1.75 32.56 6.16
C GLU A 537 -1.64 33.28 4.80
N PRO A 538 -2.64 34.06 4.37
CA PRO A 538 -2.74 34.61 3.02
C PRO A 538 -1.48 35.35 2.55
N GLN A 539 -0.85 36.13 3.41
CA GLN A 539 0.38 36.89 3.05
C GLN A 539 1.56 35.95 2.79
N THR A 540 1.74 34.94 3.65
CA THR A 540 2.80 33.93 3.51
C THR A 540 2.56 33.07 2.28
N LEU A 541 1.31 32.67 2.03
CA LEU A 541 0.94 31.90 0.85
C LEU A 541 1.22 32.67 -0.44
N ASN A 542 0.86 33.94 -0.52
CA ASN A 542 1.14 34.76 -1.69
C ASN A 542 2.65 34.86 -1.98
N THR A 543 3.48 35.08 -0.96
CA THR A 543 4.94 35.10 -1.12
C THR A 543 5.47 33.74 -1.62
N ALA A 544 4.96 32.62 -1.09
CA ALA A 544 5.34 31.29 -1.53
C ALA A 544 4.89 31.01 -2.97
N LEU A 545 3.69 31.47 -3.37
CA LEU A 545 3.18 31.34 -4.73
C LEU A 545 3.98 32.16 -5.74
N GLU A 546 4.42 33.38 -5.39
CA GLU A 546 5.30 34.19 -6.24
C GLU A 546 6.64 33.48 -6.45
N ALA A 547 7.24 32.94 -5.39
CA ALA A 547 8.46 32.16 -5.49
C ALA A 547 8.27 30.92 -6.36
N ALA A 548 7.20 30.16 -6.15
CA ALA A 548 6.90 28.97 -6.94
C ALA A 548 6.69 29.28 -8.42
N LYS A 549 5.99 30.37 -8.75
CA LYS A 549 5.81 30.85 -10.13
C LYS A 549 7.14 31.22 -10.78
N SER A 550 8.05 31.86 -10.05
CA SER A 550 9.38 32.19 -10.57
C SER A 550 10.21 30.96 -10.94
N GLU A 551 9.93 29.82 -10.30
CA GLU A 551 10.51 28.51 -10.60
C GLU A 551 9.69 27.69 -11.65
N GLY A 552 8.66 28.31 -12.25
CA GLY A 552 7.86 27.69 -13.31
C GLY A 552 6.66 26.88 -12.85
N ALA A 553 6.24 27.00 -11.60
CA ALA A 553 5.02 26.35 -11.12
C ALA A 553 3.76 27.06 -11.66
N GLU A 554 2.72 26.27 -11.94
CA GLU A 554 1.41 26.75 -12.38
C GLU A 554 0.40 26.63 -11.23
N LEU A 555 -0.36 27.71 -10.98
CA LEU A 555 -1.43 27.71 -10.00
C LEU A 555 -2.71 27.16 -10.63
N LEU A 556 -3.17 26.01 -10.14
CA LEU A 556 -4.39 25.37 -10.62
C LEU A 556 -5.65 25.86 -9.91
N ARG A 557 -5.55 26.12 -8.60
CA ARG A 557 -6.68 26.53 -7.77
C ARG A 557 -6.22 27.33 -6.55
N LEU A 558 -7.00 28.35 -6.19
CA LEU A 558 -6.92 29.06 -4.92
C LEU A 558 -8.29 28.96 -4.22
N ASP A 559 -8.34 28.78 -2.90
CA ASP A 559 -9.60 28.80 -2.15
C ASP A 559 -10.16 30.24 -2.02
N ALA A 560 -11.43 30.36 -1.59
CA ALA A 560 -12.10 31.64 -1.46
C ALA A 560 -11.50 32.56 -0.38
N GLU A 561 -10.81 31.96 0.61
CA GLU A 561 -10.17 32.66 1.72
C GLU A 561 -8.72 33.05 1.39
N GLY A 562 -8.15 32.55 0.29
CA GLY A 562 -6.76 32.79 -0.11
C GLY A 562 -5.74 32.14 0.82
N SER A 563 -6.14 31.11 1.58
CA SER A 563 -5.30 30.39 2.54
C SER A 563 -4.76 29.05 2.01
N ARG A 564 -5.32 28.54 0.91
CA ARG A 564 -4.94 27.25 0.31
C ARG A 564 -4.86 27.33 -1.20
N ALA A 565 -3.74 26.87 -1.77
CA ALA A 565 -3.48 26.84 -3.21
C ALA A 565 -3.07 25.44 -3.68
N LEU A 566 -3.45 25.09 -4.91
CA LEU A 566 -3.09 23.85 -5.61
C LEU A 566 -2.36 24.19 -6.91
#